data_e6be975fed1e321eeae4d9ec98f6dcca
#
_entry.id   e6be975fed1e321eeae4d9ec98f6dcca
#
_cell.length_a   1.000
_cell.length_b   1.000
_cell.length_c   1.000
_cell.angle_alpha   90.00
_cell.angle_beta   90.00
_cell.angle_gamma   90.00
#
_symmetry.space_group_name_H-M   'P 1'
#
loop_
_entity.id
_entity.type
_entity.pdbx_description
1 polymer ?
#
loop_
_entity_poly.entity_id
_entity_poly.type
_entity_poly.pdbx_seq_one_letter_code
_entity_poly.pdbx_strand_id
1 'polypeptide(L)' 'MKETKFNIYGEMIRPNGHQQYDILSYIAETREEAIATCRKNNPHFNIITIQVDDTAPEVVKLQSLYS' A
#
# COMPACT_ATOMS: atom_id res chain seq x y z
N MET A 1 -12.40 -7.47 15.00
CA MET A 1 -11.18 -7.53 14.18
C MET A 1 -10.90 -6.16 13.63
N LYS A 2 -9.67 -5.73 13.76
CA LYS A 2 -9.28 -4.39 13.36
C LYS A 2 -8.60 -4.39 12.03
N GLU A 3 -9.21 -3.71 11.07
CA GLU A 3 -8.54 -3.44 9.82
C GLU A 3 -7.66 -2.21 9.99
N THR A 4 -6.46 -2.28 9.45
CA THR A 4 -5.48 -1.21 9.53
C THR A 4 -5.07 -0.81 8.12
N LYS A 5 -4.88 0.47 7.92
CA LYS A 5 -4.36 0.96 6.66
C LYS A 5 -2.84 0.91 6.66
N PHE A 6 -2.29 0.24 5.67
CA PHE A 6 -0.84 0.16 5.48
C PHE A 6 -0.45 0.93 4.24
N ASN A 7 0.59 1.72 4.36
CA ASN A 7 1.18 2.43 3.23
C ASN A 7 2.46 1.69 2.83
N ILE A 8 2.48 1.18 1.63
CA ILE A 8 3.59 0.39 1.12
C ILE A 8 4.37 1.23 0.13
N TYR A 9 5.62 1.50 0.47
CA TYR A 9 6.52 2.28 -0.35
C TYR A 9 7.42 1.35 -1.13
N GLY A 10 7.55 1.61 -2.41
CA GLY A 10 8.39 0.76 -3.22
C GLY A 10 8.66 1.36 -4.59
N GLU A 11 9.25 0.55 -5.43
CA GLU A 11 9.58 0.97 -6.78
C GLU A 11 9.05 -0.03 -7.80
N MET A 12 8.66 0.49 -8.94
CA MET A 12 8.25 -0.32 -10.07
C MET A 12 9.27 -0.11 -11.19
N ILE A 13 9.83 -1.21 -11.67
CA ILE A 13 10.76 -1.17 -12.79
C ILE A 13 9.96 -1.48 -14.04
N ARG A 14 9.93 -0.52 -14.95
CA ARG A 14 9.21 -0.68 -16.22
C ARG A 14 10.07 -1.42 -17.23
N PRO A 15 9.45 -2.03 -18.26
CA PRO A 15 10.20 -2.76 -19.28
C PRO A 15 11.27 -1.94 -19.98
N ASN A 16 11.11 -0.63 -20.03
CA ASN A 16 12.09 0.27 -20.65
C ASN A 16 13.23 0.65 -19.70
N GLY A 17 13.30 0.03 -18.52
CA GLY A 17 14.36 0.28 -17.55
C GLY A 17 14.14 1.47 -16.64
N HIS A 18 13.04 2.19 -16.79
CA HIS A 18 12.74 3.31 -15.91
C HIS A 18 12.26 2.83 -14.55
N GLN A 19 12.77 3.43 -13.51
CA GLN A 19 12.32 3.19 -12.15
C GLN A 19 11.36 4.29 -11.73
N GLN A 20 10.29 3.89 -11.06
CA GLN A 20 9.31 4.84 -10.56
C GLN A 20 8.99 4.47 -9.13
N TYR A 21 9.09 5.43 -8.22
CA TYR A 21 8.73 5.23 -6.83
C TYR A 21 7.25 5.52 -6.64
N ASP A 22 6.58 4.62 -5.95
CA ASP A 22 5.15 4.75 -5.70
C ASP A 22 4.81 4.38 -4.28
N ILE A 23 3.65 4.85 -3.85
CA ILE A 23 3.08 4.51 -2.55
C ILE A 23 1.74 3.85 -2.81
N LEU A 24 1.59 2.62 -2.36
CA LEU A 24 0.34 1.88 -2.48
C LEU A 24 -0.25 1.68 -1.09
N SER A 25 -1.55 1.89 -0.97
CA SER A 25 -2.23 1.77 0.31
C SER A 25 -3.19 0.59 0.28
N TYR A 26 -3.14 -0.22 1.33
CA TYR A 26 -4.02 -1.37 1.47
C TYR A 26 -4.57 -1.42 2.89
N ILE A 27 -5.79 -1.87 3.01
CA ILE A 27 -6.43 -2.10 4.30
C ILE A 27 -6.44 -3.60 4.54
N ALA A 28 -5.85 -4.02 5.66
CA ALA A 28 -5.73 -5.42 6.01
C ALA A 28 -5.68 -5.57 7.52
N GLU A 29 -5.86 -6.79 8.00
CA GLU A 29 -5.76 -7.06 9.44
C GLU A 29 -4.31 -7.17 9.88
N THR A 30 -3.44 -7.65 9.01
CA THR A 30 -2.02 -7.82 9.33
C THR A 30 -1.15 -7.25 8.23
N ARG A 31 0.09 -6.97 8.59
CA ARG A 31 1.09 -6.51 7.64
C ARG A 31 1.33 -7.53 6.54
N GLU A 32 1.37 -8.79 6.91
CA GLU A 32 1.59 -9.88 5.96
C GLU A 32 0.49 -9.94 4.91
N GLU A 33 -0.75 -9.72 5.33
CA GLU A 33 -1.87 -9.67 4.38
C GLU A 33 -1.74 -8.52 3.41
N ALA A 34 -1.34 -7.35 3.91
CA ALA A 34 -1.14 -6.18 3.05
C ALA A 34 -0.04 -6.45 2.03
N ILE A 35 1.05 -7.03 2.46
CA ILE A 35 2.17 -7.37 1.56
C ILE A 35 1.73 -8.39 0.53
N ALA A 36 1.02 -9.43 0.94
CA ALA A 36 0.56 -10.47 0.03
C ALA A 36 -0.38 -9.89 -1.03
N THR A 37 -1.32 -9.03 -0.62
CA THR A 37 -2.24 -8.39 -1.54
C THR A 37 -1.50 -7.49 -2.52
N CYS A 38 -0.54 -6.73 -2.03
CA CYS A 38 0.26 -5.86 -2.87
C CYS A 38 1.02 -6.66 -3.93
N ARG A 39 1.65 -7.74 -3.54
CA ARG A 39 2.41 -8.58 -4.47
C ARG A 39 1.52 -9.27 -5.49
N LYS A 40 0.34 -9.67 -5.07
CA LYS A 40 -0.62 -10.32 -5.96
C LYS A 40 -1.10 -9.36 -7.04
N ASN A 41 -1.40 -8.13 -6.67
CA ASN A 41 -1.92 -7.13 -7.59
C ASN A 41 -0.83 -6.45 -8.40
N ASN A 42 0.39 -6.43 -7.89
CA ASN A 42 1.51 -5.73 -8.50
C ASN A 42 2.77 -6.59 -8.46
N PRO A 43 2.84 -7.64 -9.30
CA PRO A 43 3.94 -8.60 -9.23
C PRO A 43 5.32 -8.00 -9.52
N HIS A 44 5.36 -6.86 -10.20
CA HIS A 44 6.63 -6.20 -10.54
C HIS A 44 6.99 -5.08 -9.56
N PHE A 45 6.17 -4.89 -8.54
CA PHE A 45 6.42 -3.85 -7.55
C PHE A 45 7.41 -4.36 -6.49
N ASN A 46 8.51 -3.64 -6.33
CA ASN A 46 9.52 -3.99 -5.34
C ASN A 46 9.29 -3.19 -4.07
N ILE A 47 8.88 -3.89 -3.02
CA ILE A 47 8.55 -3.25 -1.74
C ILE A 47 9.83 -2.84 -1.02
N ILE A 48 9.93 -1.56 -0.68
CA ILE A 48 11.08 -1.03 0.06
C ILE A 48 10.77 -0.96 1.54
N THR A 49 9.60 -0.39 1.89
CA THR A 49 9.20 -0.29 3.29
C THR A 49 7.69 -0.27 3.39
N ILE A 50 7.20 -0.55 4.58
CA ILE A 50 5.78 -0.53 4.87
C ILE A 50 5.57 0.22 6.18
N GLN A 51 4.57 1.10 6.21
CA GLN A 51 4.22 1.88 7.38
C GLN A 51 2.75 1.74 7.68
N VAL A 52 2.44 1.74 8.97
CA VAL A 52 1.06 1.76 9.44
C VAL A 52 0.60 3.21 9.48
N ASP A 53 -0.58 3.45 8.92
CA ASP A 53 -1.19 4.77 8.98
C ASP A 53 -2.06 4.82 10.24
N ASP A 54 -1.51 5.35 11.31
CA ASP A 54 -2.18 5.38 12.62
C ASP A 54 -3.31 6.39 12.69
N THR A 55 -3.35 7.33 11.76
CA THR A 55 -4.42 8.32 11.73
C THR A 55 -5.64 7.82 10.99
N ALA A 56 -5.63 6.58 10.62
CA ALA A 56 -6.45 6.00 9.61
C ALA A 56 -7.97 6.07 9.78
N PRO A 57 -8.59 5.80 10.95
CA PRO A 57 -10.05 5.61 10.93
C PRO A 57 -10.82 6.82 10.40
N GLU A 58 -10.48 8.01 10.84
CA GLU A 58 -11.20 9.20 10.40
C GLU A 58 -10.69 9.71 9.05
N VAL A 59 -9.39 9.66 8.85
CA VAL A 59 -8.81 10.10 7.59
C VAL A 59 -9.29 9.24 6.44
N VAL A 60 -9.39 7.93 6.65
CA VAL A 60 -9.88 7.01 5.62
C VAL A 60 -11.33 7.34 5.27
N LYS A 61 -12.16 7.63 6.26
CA LYS A 61 -13.56 8.03 6.00
C LYS A 61 -13.63 9.30 5.17
N LEU A 62 -12.83 10.29 5.52
CA LEU A 62 -12.81 11.54 4.77
C LEU A 62 -12.36 11.32 3.33
N GLN A 63 -11.35 10.50 3.12
CA GLN A 63 -10.88 10.18 1.79
C GLN A 63 -11.95 9.44 0.98
N SER A 64 -12.68 8.56 1.62
CA SER A 64 -13.77 7.86 0.95
C SER A 64 -14.86 8.82 0.49
N LEU A 65 -15.13 9.88 1.25
CA LEU A 65 -16.10 10.87 0.87
C LEU A 65 -15.65 11.71 -0.32
N TYR A 66 -14.35 11.93 -0.46
CA TYR A 66 -13.80 12.75 -1.53
C TYR A 66 -13.41 11.97 -2.77
N SER A 67 -13.34 10.68 -2.66
CA SER A 67 -13.03 9.83 -3.82
C SER A 67 -14.28 9.16 -4.38
#